data_3443627166564e6a8b31a841849d20e2
#
_entry.id   3443627166564e6a8b31a841849d20e2
#
_cell.length_a   1.000
_cell.length_b   1.000
_cell.length_c   1.000
_cell.angle_alpha   90.00
_cell.angle_beta   90.00
_cell.angle_gamma   90.00
#
_symmetry.space_group_name_H-M   'P 1'
#
loop_
_entity.id
_entity.type
_entity.pdbx_description
1 polymer ?
#
loop_
_entity_poly.entity_id
_entity_poly.type
_entity_poly.pdbx_seq_one_letter_code
_entity_poly.pdbx_strand_id
1 'polypeptide(L)'
;MKDFFIGLATGVFLCALVGGYFVVHKKPAVRNAQNATAAALERAGDLIETKLVAWHLTTSDIEKELTDTGKVVRRQVSDFGAAVADAASDAKITGKIKAKFALDKELSALGISINTTDGRVTLSGNVTSSKQISRAMMLALETDGVREVSSTLHVKK
;
A
#
# COMPACT_ATOMS: atom_id res chain seq x y z
N MET A 1 47.49 25.10 -40.03
CA MET A 1 47.11 23.70 -39.74
C MET A 1 47.65 23.18 -38.40
N LYS A 2 48.79 23.65 -37.87
CA LYS A 2 49.31 23.19 -36.58
C LYS A 2 48.50 23.63 -35.38
N ASP A 3 47.90 24.81 -35.38
CA ASP A 3 47.14 25.37 -34.26
C ASP A 3 45.76 24.71 -34.08
N PHE A 4 45.20 24.14 -35.17
CA PHE A 4 43.91 23.42 -35.13
C PHE A 4 44.04 22.08 -34.37
N PHE A 5 45.16 21.38 -34.50
CA PHE A 5 45.41 20.12 -33.80
C PHE A 5 45.72 20.30 -32.32
N ILE A 6 46.29 21.45 -31.92
CA ILE A 6 46.57 21.78 -30.51
C ILE A 6 45.27 22.04 -29.76
N GLY A 7 44.32 22.77 -30.38
CA GLY A 7 42.99 23.05 -29.80
C GLY A 7 42.15 21.80 -29.63
N LEU A 8 42.21 20.87 -30.61
CA LEU A 8 41.48 19.58 -30.52
C LEU A 8 41.99 18.68 -29.40
N ALA A 9 43.33 18.58 -29.27
CA ALA A 9 43.98 17.75 -28.24
C ALA A 9 43.70 18.27 -26.81
N THR A 10 43.68 19.58 -26.58
CA THR A 10 43.37 20.16 -25.28
C THR A 10 41.89 20.02 -24.95
N GLY A 11 40.98 20.11 -25.91
CA GLY A 11 39.53 19.91 -25.71
C GLY A 11 39.19 18.49 -25.28
N VAL A 12 39.75 17.49 -25.93
CA VAL A 12 39.53 16.07 -25.57
C VAL A 12 40.10 15.71 -24.18
N PHE A 13 41.29 16.30 -23.84
CA PHE A 13 41.88 16.06 -22.51
C PHE A 13 41.06 16.72 -21.38
N LEU A 14 40.50 17.90 -21.63
CA LEU A 14 39.61 18.57 -20.65
C LEU A 14 38.28 17.80 -20.46
N CYS A 15 37.68 17.28 -21.52
CA CYS A 15 36.49 16.44 -21.44
C CYS A 15 36.77 15.13 -20.69
N ALA A 16 37.91 14.51 -20.86
CA ALA A 16 38.29 13.29 -20.15
C ALA A 16 38.49 13.53 -18.65
N LEU A 17 39.09 14.68 -18.26
CA LEU A 17 39.29 15.06 -16.87
C LEU A 17 37.94 15.41 -16.17
N VAL A 18 37.06 16.15 -16.83
CA VAL A 18 35.75 16.50 -16.29
C VAL A 18 34.85 15.28 -16.23
N GLY A 19 34.83 14.42 -17.25
CA GLY A 19 34.10 13.15 -17.28
C GLY A 19 34.61 12.18 -16.22
N GLY A 20 35.92 12.04 -16.06
CA GLY A 20 36.52 11.21 -15.02
C GLY A 20 36.25 11.68 -13.61
N TYR A 21 36.28 13.01 -13.36
CA TYR A 21 35.93 13.61 -12.07
C TYR A 21 34.46 13.37 -11.72
N PHE A 22 33.56 13.46 -12.68
CA PHE A 22 32.12 13.24 -12.48
C PHE A 22 31.76 11.77 -12.21
N VAL A 23 32.48 10.83 -12.82
CA VAL A 23 32.26 9.38 -12.61
C VAL A 23 32.80 8.93 -11.26
N VAL A 24 33.95 9.47 -10.80
CA VAL A 24 34.56 9.07 -9.52
C VAL A 24 33.81 9.62 -8.32
N HIS A 25 33.17 10.80 -8.44
CA HIS A 25 32.44 11.42 -7.31
C HIS A 25 30.97 11.04 -7.17
N LYS A 26 30.38 10.27 -8.09
CA LYS A 26 28.95 9.84 -8.01
C LYS A 26 28.70 8.50 -7.31
N LYS A 27 29.69 7.85 -6.71
CA LYS A 27 29.49 6.50 -6.11
C LYS A 27 28.95 6.41 -4.67
N PRO A 28 28.84 7.45 -3.82
CA PRO A 28 28.20 7.26 -2.51
C PRO A 28 26.67 7.38 -2.54
N ALA A 29 26.06 8.07 -3.50
CA ALA A 29 24.62 8.35 -3.49
C ALA A 29 23.73 7.12 -3.78
N VAL A 30 24.19 6.19 -4.59
CA VAL A 30 23.38 5.00 -4.97
C VAL A 30 23.31 3.97 -3.84
N ARG A 31 24.38 3.79 -3.08
CA ARG A 31 24.39 2.89 -1.91
C ARG A 31 23.49 3.39 -0.78
N ASN A 32 23.49 4.71 -0.54
CA ASN A 32 22.62 5.30 0.47
C ASN A 32 21.15 5.26 0.09
N ALA A 33 20.81 5.37 -1.20
CA ALA A 33 19.43 5.24 -1.68
C ALA A 33 18.91 3.81 -1.53
N GLN A 34 19.72 2.80 -1.81
CA GLN A 34 19.34 1.39 -1.62
C GLN A 34 19.13 1.03 -0.14
N ASN A 35 19.99 1.53 0.74
CA ASN A 35 19.87 1.31 2.18
C ASN A 35 18.67 2.08 2.77
N ALA A 36 18.38 3.29 2.27
CA ALA A 36 17.23 4.08 2.68
C ALA A 36 15.91 3.44 2.25
N THR A 37 15.85 2.84 1.05
CA THR A 37 14.66 2.12 0.57
C THR A 37 14.44 0.82 1.34
N ALA A 38 15.48 0.07 1.67
CA ALA A 38 15.38 -1.14 2.47
C ALA A 38 14.87 -0.82 3.90
N ALA A 39 15.44 0.17 4.57
CA ALA A 39 15.02 0.61 5.89
C ALA A 39 13.59 1.20 5.89
N ALA A 40 13.17 1.87 4.81
CA ALA A 40 11.81 2.37 4.67
C ALA A 40 10.81 1.22 4.46
N LEU A 41 11.19 0.19 3.73
CA LEU A 41 10.37 -1.00 3.49
C LEU A 41 10.20 -1.83 4.78
N GLU A 42 11.25 -1.97 5.57
CA GLU A 42 11.24 -2.64 6.87
C GLU A 42 10.31 -1.91 7.86
N ARG A 43 10.46 -0.58 7.99
CA ARG A 43 9.55 0.24 8.82
C ARG A 43 8.09 0.19 8.35
N ALA A 44 7.85 0.14 7.05
CA ALA A 44 6.51 -0.02 6.51
C ALA A 44 5.91 -1.40 6.87
N GLY A 45 6.72 -2.45 6.88
CA GLY A 45 6.34 -3.79 7.34
C GLY A 45 5.92 -3.79 8.81
N ASP A 46 6.76 -3.22 9.68
CA ASP A 46 6.49 -3.12 11.13
C ASP A 46 5.22 -2.31 11.44
N LEU A 47 4.99 -1.21 10.70
CA LEU A 47 3.77 -0.41 10.86
C LEU A 47 2.50 -1.18 10.46
N ILE A 48 2.58 -1.98 9.38
CA ILE A 48 1.46 -2.81 8.94
C ILE A 48 1.16 -3.89 9.98
N GLU A 49 2.17 -4.57 10.47
CA GLU A 49 2.01 -5.62 11.48
C GLU A 49 1.45 -5.06 12.79
N THR A 50 1.96 -3.92 13.25
CA THR A 50 1.44 -3.21 14.43
C THR A 50 -0.03 -2.86 14.28
N LYS A 51 -0.47 -2.38 13.10
CA LYS A 51 -1.88 -2.07 12.84
C LYS A 51 -2.75 -3.33 12.77
N LEU A 52 -2.26 -4.41 12.17
CA LEU A 52 -2.98 -5.69 12.13
C LEU A 52 -3.23 -6.23 13.53
N VAL A 53 -2.24 -6.17 14.40
CA VAL A 53 -2.38 -6.57 15.81
C VAL A 53 -3.34 -5.64 16.56
N ALA A 54 -3.19 -4.32 16.42
CA ALA A 54 -4.02 -3.34 17.10
C ALA A 54 -5.52 -3.44 16.72
N TRP A 55 -5.80 -3.85 15.49
CA TRP A 55 -7.16 -4.03 14.99
C TRP A 55 -7.66 -5.48 15.06
N HIS A 56 -6.91 -6.38 15.70
CA HIS A 56 -7.22 -7.81 15.75
C HIS A 56 -7.47 -8.41 14.35
N LEU A 57 -6.64 -8.03 13.39
CA LEU A 57 -6.67 -8.50 12.02
C LEU A 57 -5.53 -9.47 11.71
N THR A 58 -4.97 -10.13 12.73
CA THR A 58 -3.97 -11.18 12.52
C THR A 58 -4.62 -12.39 11.84
N THR A 59 -3.82 -13.18 11.14
CA THR A 59 -4.34 -14.37 10.43
C THR A 59 -5.06 -15.32 11.36
N SER A 60 -4.55 -15.49 12.60
CA SER A 60 -5.16 -16.35 13.64
C SER A 60 -6.51 -15.82 14.12
N ASP A 61 -6.64 -14.50 14.31
CA ASP A 61 -7.90 -13.90 14.76
C ASP A 61 -8.97 -14.04 13.66
N ILE A 62 -8.58 -13.79 12.41
CA ILE A 62 -9.47 -13.93 11.24
C ILE A 62 -9.94 -15.38 11.08
N GLU A 63 -9.03 -16.37 11.14
CA GLU A 63 -9.38 -17.79 10.97
C GLU A 63 -10.31 -18.27 12.08
N LYS A 64 -10.05 -17.89 13.32
CA LYS A 64 -10.92 -18.23 14.46
C LYS A 64 -12.32 -17.65 14.29
N GLU A 65 -12.41 -16.35 13.98
CA GLU A 65 -13.69 -15.65 13.87
C GLU A 65 -14.51 -16.14 12.64
N LEU A 66 -13.84 -16.45 11.52
CA LEU A 66 -14.49 -17.07 10.37
C LEU A 66 -15.02 -18.46 10.67
N THR A 67 -14.29 -19.26 11.48
CA THR A 67 -14.72 -20.60 11.88
C THR A 67 -15.92 -20.53 12.82
N ASP A 68 -15.89 -19.57 13.77
CA ASP A 68 -16.92 -19.46 14.81
C ASP A 68 -18.22 -18.81 14.27
N THR A 69 -18.11 -17.77 13.42
CA THR A 69 -19.25 -16.94 13.03
C THR A 69 -19.46 -16.82 11.52
N GLY A 70 -18.50 -17.27 10.71
CA GLY A 70 -18.50 -17.10 9.25
C GLY A 70 -18.34 -15.65 8.78
N LYS A 71 -18.03 -14.72 9.69
CA LYS A 71 -17.98 -13.30 9.42
C LYS A 71 -16.98 -12.61 10.35
N VAL A 72 -16.23 -11.65 9.82
CA VAL A 72 -15.32 -10.79 10.60
C VAL A 72 -15.83 -9.36 10.59
N VAL A 73 -15.91 -8.71 11.75
CA VAL A 73 -16.38 -7.32 11.88
C VAL A 73 -15.37 -6.50 12.65
N ARG A 74 -15.03 -5.32 12.14
CA ARG A 74 -14.19 -4.33 12.82
C ARG A 74 -14.80 -2.95 12.72
N ARG A 75 -14.77 -2.22 13.82
CA ARG A 75 -15.24 -0.83 13.91
C ARG A 75 -14.05 0.09 14.10
N GLN A 76 -14.06 1.19 13.39
CA GLN A 76 -13.13 2.27 13.62
C GLN A 76 -13.67 3.11 14.79
N VAL A 77 -12.93 3.15 15.89
CA VAL A 77 -13.20 4.07 17.00
C VAL A 77 -12.66 5.43 16.58
N SER A 78 -13.45 6.18 15.82
CA SER A 78 -13.16 7.58 15.52
C SER A 78 -14.29 8.44 16.08
N ASP A 79 -13.92 9.42 16.91
CA ASP A 79 -14.79 10.48 17.42
C ASP A 79 -15.23 11.48 16.31
N PHE A 80 -15.45 10.98 15.10
CA PHE A 80 -16.02 11.82 14.06
C PHE A 80 -17.51 11.85 14.26
N GLY A 81 -17.97 13.03 14.70
CA GLY A 81 -19.38 13.35 14.82
C GLY A 81 -20.17 12.88 13.61
N ALA A 82 -21.40 12.46 13.86
CA ALA A 82 -22.34 11.93 12.90
C ALA A 82 -22.51 12.87 11.69
N ALA A 83 -21.60 12.79 10.71
CA ALA A 83 -21.87 13.32 9.40
C ALA A 83 -22.95 12.44 8.79
N VAL A 84 -24.04 13.06 8.38
CA VAL A 84 -25.14 12.42 7.65
C VAL A 84 -24.53 11.63 6.50
N ALA A 85 -24.65 10.30 6.56
CA ALA A 85 -24.16 9.43 5.52
C ALA A 85 -25.07 9.63 4.30
N ASP A 86 -24.58 10.39 3.35
CA ASP A 86 -25.20 10.62 2.06
C ASP A 86 -24.80 9.48 1.12
N ALA A 87 -25.71 8.99 0.31
CA ALA A 87 -25.44 7.97 -0.71
C ALA A 87 -24.26 8.36 -1.65
N ALA A 88 -24.08 9.66 -1.89
CA ALA A 88 -22.93 10.20 -2.61
C ALA A 88 -21.62 9.99 -1.83
N SER A 89 -21.65 10.01 -0.51
CA SER A 89 -20.51 9.71 0.36
C SER A 89 -20.16 8.22 0.29
N ASP A 90 -21.12 7.34 0.35
CA ASP A 90 -20.93 5.89 0.25
C ASP A 90 -20.33 5.46 -1.10
N ALA A 91 -20.80 6.07 -2.20
CA ALA A 91 -20.22 5.84 -3.53
C ALA A 91 -18.74 6.28 -3.61
N LYS A 92 -18.38 7.41 -2.98
CA LYS A 92 -16.99 7.87 -2.88
C LYS A 92 -16.13 6.91 -2.04
N ILE A 93 -16.64 6.45 -0.90
CA ILE A 93 -15.94 5.47 -0.05
C ILE A 93 -15.69 4.19 -0.84
N THR A 94 -16.72 3.64 -1.47
CA THR A 94 -16.58 2.44 -2.32
C THR A 94 -15.56 2.64 -3.43
N GLY A 95 -15.56 3.78 -4.11
CA GLY A 95 -14.60 4.12 -5.16
C GLY A 95 -13.16 4.19 -4.65
N LYS A 96 -12.93 4.83 -3.49
CA LYS A 96 -11.61 4.90 -2.85
C LYS A 96 -11.09 3.51 -2.47
N ILE A 97 -11.93 2.65 -1.89
CA ILE A 97 -11.53 1.28 -1.51
C ILE A 97 -11.19 0.46 -2.76
N LYS A 98 -12.02 0.53 -3.81
CA LYS A 98 -11.74 -0.14 -5.09
C LYS A 98 -10.40 0.29 -5.69
N ALA A 99 -10.10 1.59 -5.66
CA ALA A 99 -8.83 2.12 -6.14
C ALA A 99 -7.64 1.58 -5.32
N LYS A 100 -7.76 1.54 -3.97
CA LYS A 100 -6.73 0.96 -3.11
C LYS A 100 -6.51 -0.53 -3.41
N PHE A 101 -7.57 -1.31 -3.60
CA PHE A 101 -7.47 -2.73 -3.94
C PHE A 101 -6.83 -2.96 -5.31
N ALA A 102 -7.16 -2.12 -6.30
CA ALA A 102 -6.57 -2.21 -7.63
C ALA A 102 -5.05 -1.92 -7.65
N LEU A 103 -4.57 -1.10 -6.71
CA LEU A 103 -3.15 -0.77 -6.55
C LEU A 103 -2.40 -1.79 -5.70
N ASP A 104 -3.11 -2.61 -4.93
CA ASP A 104 -2.52 -3.63 -4.07
C ASP A 104 -2.23 -4.91 -4.86
N LYS A 105 -0.98 -5.37 -4.83
CA LYS A 105 -0.51 -6.52 -5.62
C LYS A 105 -1.16 -7.84 -5.21
N GLU A 106 -1.58 -7.97 -3.94
CA GLU A 106 -2.18 -9.19 -3.41
C GLU A 106 -3.70 -9.23 -3.64
N LEU A 107 -4.35 -8.08 -3.87
CA LEU A 107 -5.81 -7.95 -3.99
C LEU A 107 -6.29 -7.61 -5.40
N SER A 108 -5.44 -7.01 -6.25
CA SER A 108 -5.83 -6.46 -7.56
C SER A 108 -6.44 -7.49 -8.53
N ALA A 109 -6.06 -8.76 -8.41
CA ALA A 109 -6.58 -9.84 -9.24
C ALA A 109 -7.80 -10.57 -8.63
N LEU A 110 -8.27 -10.16 -7.46
CA LEU A 110 -9.34 -10.83 -6.74
C LEU A 110 -10.72 -10.26 -7.05
N GLY A 111 -11.71 -11.13 -7.19
CA GLY A 111 -13.11 -10.75 -7.34
C GLY A 111 -13.76 -10.37 -6.00
N ILE A 112 -13.26 -9.31 -5.35
CA ILE A 112 -13.83 -8.81 -4.10
C ILE A 112 -14.91 -7.80 -4.41
N SER A 113 -16.13 -8.07 -3.97
CA SER A 113 -17.26 -7.14 -4.01
C SER A 113 -17.24 -6.24 -2.79
N ILE A 114 -17.44 -4.94 -3.01
CA ILE A 114 -17.46 -3.91 -1.96
C ILE A 114 -18.80 -3.20 -2.01
N ASN A 115 -19.53 -3.24 -0.92
CA ASN A 115 -20.78 -2.50 -0.73
C ASN A 115 -20.64 -1.59 0.48
N THR A 116 -21.07 -0.33 0.36
CA THR A 116 -21.02 0.65 1.44
C THR A 116 -22.42 1.20 1.68
N THR A 117 -22.82 1.26 2.94
CA THR A 117 -24.09 1.84 3.40
C THR A 117 -23.84 2.55 4.72
N ASP A 118 -24.12 3.85 4.79
CA ASP A 118 -23.91 4.68 6.00
C ASP A 118 -22.47 4.57 6.57
N GLY A 119 -21.46 4.52 5.69
CA GLY A 119 -20.06 4.34 6.08
C GLY A 119 -19.72 2.92 6.59
N ARG A 120 -20.67 1.99 6.54
CA ARG A 120 -20.43 0.57 6.84
C ARG A 120 -20.09 -0.17 5.55
N VAL A 121 -18.92 -0.74 5.50
CA VAL A 121 -18.39 -1.46 4.34
C VAL A 121 -18.56 -2.96 4.53
N THR A 122 -19.15 -3.60 3.54
CA THR A 122 -19.23 -5.07 3.46
C THR A 122 -18.34 -5.56 2.33
N LEU A 123 -17.39 -6.43 2.67
CA LEU A 123 -16.51 -7.13 1.73
C LEU A 123 -17.02 -8.54 1.54
N SER A 124 -17.25 -8.95 0.29
CA SER A 124 -17.71 -10.30 -0.05
C SER A 124 -16.99 -10.84 -1.28
N GLY A 125 -16.92 -12.15 -1.41
CA GLY A 125 -16.26 -12.83 -2.52
C GLY A 125 -15.29 -13.92 -2.06
N ASN A 126 -14.35 -14.27 -2.93
CA ASN A 126 -13.39 -15.33 -2.67
C ASN A 126 -11.96 -14.80 -2.69
N VAL A 127 -11.17 -15.26 -1.75
CA VAL A 127 -9.73 -14.99 -1.63
C VAL A 127 -8.96 -16.32 -1.55
N THR A 128 -7.63 -16.29 -1.65
CA THR A 128 -6.80 -17.50 -1.59
C THR A 128 -6.16 -17.74 -0.22
N SER A 129 -6.23 -16.75 0.69
CA SER A 129 -5.67 -16.87 2.04
C SER A 129 -6.34 -15.92 3.03
N SER A 130 -6.30 -16.27 4.32
CA SER A 130 -6.76 -15.42 5.43
C SER A 130 -5.97 -14.11 5.51
N LYS A 131 -4.70 -14.11 5.09
CA LYS A 131 -3.87 -12.90 4.99
C LYS A 131 -4.47 -11.86 4.05
N GLN A 132 -5.08 -12.30 2.94
CA GLN A 132 -5.76 -11.39 2.01
C GLN A 132 -7.04 -10.78 2.63
N ILE A 133 -7.74 -11.52 3.49
CA ILE A 133 -8.87 -10.97 4.26
C ILE A 133 -8.38 -9.86 5.17
N SER A 134 -7.32 -10.13 5.98
CA SER A 134 -6.69 -9.12 6.84
C SER A 134 -6.30 -7.87 6.08
N ARG A 135 -5.65 -8.06 4.93
CA ARG A 135 -5.18 -6.96 4.07
C ARG A 135 -6.33 -6.13 3.52
N ALA A 136 -7.38 -6.78 3.01
CA ALA A 136 -8.56 -6.11 2.46
C ALA A 136 -9.29 -5.31 3.56
N MET A 137 -9.49 -5.89 4.74
CA MET A 137 -10.12 -5.22 5.87
C MET A 137 -9.31 -4.02 6.35
N MET A 138 -7.97 -4.13 6.44
CA MET A 138 -7.09 -3.04 6.82
C MET A 138 -7.19 -1.87 5.85
N LEU A 139 -7.09 -2.12 4.53
CA LEU A 139 -7.19 -1.07 3.51
C LEU A 139 -8.57 -0.38 3.50
N ALA A 140 -9.63 -1.14 3.79
CA ALA A 140 -10.97 -0.58 3.93
C ALA A 140 -11.09 0.30 5.18
N LEU A 141 -10.61 -0.17 6.36
CA LEU A 141 -10.61 0.60 7.61
C LEU A 141 -9.80 1.89 7.53
N GLU A 142 -8.68 1.88 6.78
CA GLU A 142 -7.85 3.07 6.54
C GLU A 142 -8.47 4.08 5.54
N THR A 143 -9.68 3.84 5.07
CA THR A 143 -10.33 4.73 4.12
C THR A 143 -11.21 5.74 4.86
N ASP A 144 -10.99 7.04 4.59
CA ASP A 144 -11.76 8.10 5.21
C ASP A 144 -13.26 7.92 4.97
N GLY A 145 -14.04 8.10 6.03
CA GLY A 145 -15.48 7.96 6.03
C GLY A 145 -15.96 6.55 6.38
N VAL A 146 -15.08 5.56 6.45
CA VAL A 146 -15.42 4.20 6.90
C VAL A 146 -15.58 4.19 8.41
N ARG A 147 -16.70 3.66 8.89
CA ARG A 147 -17.01 3.50 10.31
C ARG A 147 -16.89 2.05 10.77
N GLU A 148 -17.28 1.14 9.92
CA GLU A 148 -17.26 -0.29 10.20
C GLU A 148 -16.92 -1.07 8.94
N VAL A 149 -16.14 -2.12 9.08
CA VAL A 149 -15.88 -3.08 8.00
C VAL A 149 -16.35 -4.46 8.44
N SER A 150 -17.16 -5.07 7.63
CA SER A 150 -17.63 -6.44 7.76
C SER A 150 -17.13 -7.26 6.59
N SER A 151 -16.54 -8.40 6.85
CA SER A 151 -16.05 -9.32 5.83
C SER A 151 -16.78 -10.65 5.87
N THR A 152 -17.35 -11.04 4.75
CA THR A 152 -17.86 -12.38 4.45
C THR A 152 -17.06 -13.03 3.33
N LEU A 153 -15.77 -12.70 3.26
CA LEU A 153 -14.83 -13.29 2.30
C LEU A 153 -14.55 -14.74 2.66
N HIS A 154 -14.57 -15.61 1.65
CA HIS A 154 -14.27 -17.03 1.82
C HIS A 154 -12.90 -17.38 1.25
N VAL A 155 -12.11 -18.14 2.00
CA VAL A 155 -10.86 -18.70 1.49
C VAL A 155 -11.18 -19.87 0.58
N LYS A 156 -10.92 -19.70 -0.71
CA LYS A 156 -11.10 -20.77 -1.72
C LYS A 156 -9.92 -21.74 -1.59
N LYS A 157 -10.25 -22.99 -1.30
CA LYS A 157 -9.31 -24.13 -1.33
C LYS A 157 -9.00 -24.54 -2.76
#